data_1406a49f72d0d751d6086381b0d8f087
#
_entry.id   1406a49f72d0d751d6086381b0d8f087
#
_cell.length_a   1.000
_cell.length_b   1.000
_cell.length_c   1.000
_cell.angle_alpha   90.00
_cell.angle_beta   90.00
_cell.angle_gamma   90.00
#
_symmetry.space_group_name_H-M   'P 1'
#
loop_
_entity.id
_entity.type
_entity.pdbx_description
1 polymer ?
#
loop_
_entity_poly.entity_id
_entity_poly.type
_entity_poly.pdbx_seq_one_letter_code
_entity_poly.pdbx_strand_id
1 'polypeptide(L)'
;MKIRYYVCGIGYDKNDCVTDYDREFGDFDTVEEAREKFSEAVREAEDNLDEFFLDSEPEVTYWHIQLEKCEETKSEINCIDVLDEIDICKEEL
;
A
#
# COMPACT_ATOMS: atom_id res chain seq x y z
N MET A 1 11.17 19.90 9.87
CA MET A 1 10.42 18.64 9.86
C MET A 1 9.08 18.86 9.18
N LYS A 2 8.71 17.95 8.31
CA LYS A 2 7.47 18.05 7.55
C LYS A 2 6.67 16.75 7.72
N ILE A 3 5.37 16.88 7.90
CA ILE A 3 4.48 15.74 7.98
C ILE A 3 3.93 15.45 6.58
N ARG A 4 4.05 14.20 6.15
CA ARG A 4 3.55 13.72 4.87
C ARG A 4 2.77 12.44 5.10
N TYR A 5 1.89 12.13 4.17
CA TYR A 5 1.05 10.93 4.22
C TYR A 5 1.32 10.11 2.97
N TYR A 6 1.64 8.83 3.17
CA TYR A 6 1.99 7.92 2.09
C TYR A 6 0.97 6.81 1.99
N VAL A 7 0.64 6.44 0.76
CA VAL A 7 -0.20 5.28 0.50
C VAL A 7 0.66 4.30 -0.28
N CYS A 8 0.88 3.12 0.28
CA CYS A 8 1.76 2.13 -0.33
C CYS A 8 1.23 0.72 -0.11
N GLY A 9 1.79 -0.21 -0.86
CA GLY A 9 1.45 -1.62 -0.76
C GLY A 9 2.69 -2.49 -0.77
N ILE A 10 2.62 -3.60 -0.04
CA ILE A 10 3.70 -4.58 0.03
C ILE A 10 3.11 -5.93 -0.33
N GLY A 11 3.77 -6.66 -1.26
CA GLY A 11 3.35 -7.99 -1.64
C GLY A 11 3.88 -9.03 -0.67
N TYR A 12 3.01 -9.96 -0.26
CA TYR A 12 3.36 -11.06 0.63
C TYR A 12 3.15 -12.39 -0.08
N ASP A 13 3.98 -13.38 0.27
CA ASP A 13 3.86 -14.71 -0.32
C ASP A 13 2.93 -15.61 0.51
N LYS A 14 2.81 -16.87 0.08
CA LYS A 14 1.91 -17.84 0.74
C LYS A 14 2.31 -18.19 2.17
N ASN A 15 3.53 -17.83 2.57
CA ASN A 15 4.03 -18.08 3.92
C ASN A 15 3.95 -16.83 4.79
N ASP A 16 3.25 -15.80 4.32
CA ASP A 16 3.12 -14.50 4.98
C ASP A 16 4.45 -13.78 5.14
N CYS A 17 5.37 -14.03 4.21
CA CYS A 17 6.66 -13.36 4.18
C CYS A 17 6.66 -12.23 3.14
N VAL A 18 7.34 -11.15 3.47
CA VAL A 18 7.48 -10.02 2.56
C VAL A 18 8.26 -10.44 1.32
N THR A 19 7.74 -10.10 0.14
CA THR A 19 8.44 -10.31 -1.13
C THR A 19 9.20 -9.04 -1.50
N ASP A 20 9.91 -9.08 -2.63
CA ASP A 20 10.60 -7.90 -3.14
C ASP A 20 9.66 -6.94 -3.89
N TYR A 21 8.38 -7.29 -3.98
CA TYR A 21 7.42 -6.48 -4.72
C TYR A 21 6.71 -5.50 -3.80
N ASP A 22 6.75 -4.23 -4.18
CA ASP A 22 6.04 -3.18 -3.48
C ASP A 22 5.41 -2.22 -4.49
N ARG A 23 4.48 -1.40 -4.03
CA ARG A 23 3.82 -0.39 -4.85
C ARG A 23 3.68 0.91 -4.08
N GLU A 24 3.91 2.01 -4.77
CA GLU A 24 3.70 3.33 -4.22
C GLU A 24 2.51 3.96 -4.94
N PHE A 25 1.47 4.28 -4.20
CA PHE A 25 0.27 4.90 -4.77
C PHE A 25 0.33 6.41 -4.72
N GLY A 26 1.19 6.95 -3.87
CA GLY A 26 1.42 8.38 -3.82
C GLY A 26 1.74 8.89 -2.42
N ASP A 27 2.11 10.16 -2.37
CA ASP A 27 2.37 10.87 -1.12
C ASP A 27 1.64 12.20 -1.17
N PHE A 28 1.18 12.66 -0.01
CA PHE A 28 0.24 13.78 0.07
C PHE A 28 0.55 14.67 1.26
N ASP A 29 0.15 15.94 1.15
CA ASP A 29 0.33 16.91 2.22
C ASP A 29 -0.75 16.82 3.30
N THR A 30 -1.93 16.30 2.94
CA THR A 30 -3.05 16.21 3.87
C THR A 30 -3.55 14.79 4.01
N VAL A 31 -4.11 14.48 5.16
CA VAL A 31 -4.67 13.16 5.41
C VAL A 31 -5.91 12.91 4.55
N GLU A 32 -6.67 13.95 4.24
CA GLU A 32 -7.88 13.85 3.41
C GLU A 32 -7.53 13.34 2.01
N GLU A 33 -6.50 13.92 1.40
CA GLU A 33 -6.03 13.49 0.09
C GLU A 33 -5.54 12.05 0.11
N ALA A 34 -4.79 11.71 1.16
CA ALA A 34 -4.25 10.36 1.31
C ALA A 34 -5.36 9.33 1.51
N ARG A 35 -6.39 9.66 2.30
CA ARG A 35 -7.53 8.76 2.50
C ARG A 35 -8.31 8.52 1.22
N GLU A 36 -8.45 9.55 0.40
CA GLU A 36 -9.10 9.44 -0.89
C GLU A 36 -8.34 8.48 -1.79
N LYS A 37 -7.01 8.63 -1.83
CA LYS A 37 -6.16 7.73 -2.62
C LYS A 37 -6.16 6.30 -2.09
N PHE A 38 -6.13 6.15 -0.77
CA PHE A 38 -6.21 4.82 -0.14
C PHE A 38 -7.50 4.11 -0.55
N SER A 39 -8.64 4.81 -0.44
CA SER A 39 -9.93 4.25 -0.84
C SER A 39 -9.99 3.88 -2.31
N GLU A 40 -9.40 4.73 -3.16
CA GLU A 40 -9.33 4.49 -4.60
C GLU A 40 -8.49 3.26 -4.91
N ALA A 41 -7.33 3.13 -4.27
CA ALA A 41 -6.45 1.98 -4.48
C ALA A 41 -7.10 0.67 -4.04
N VAL A 42 -7.79 0.68 -2.90
CA VAL A 42 -8.51 -0.49 -2.40
C VAL A 42 -9.62 -0.90 -3.34
N ARG A 43 -10.40 0.08 -3.78
CA ARG A 43 -11.52 -0.17 -4.72
C ARG A 43 -11.02 -0.75 -6.03
N GLU A 44 -9.95 -0.17 -6.57
CA GLU A 44 -9.35 -0.64 -7.81
C GLU A 44 -8.86 -2.08 -7.67
N ALA A 45 -8.22 -2.39 -6.55
CA ALA A 45 -7.72 -3.73 -6.28
C ALA A 45 -8.87 -4.75 -6.18
N GLU A 46 -9.94 -4.38 -5.49
CA GLU A 46 -11.10 -5.27 -5.31
C GLU A 46 -11.90 -5.46 -6.59
N ASP A 47 -12.03 -4.41 -7.39
CA ASP A 47 -12.81 -4.47 -8.63
C ASP A 47 -12.05 -5.12 -9.78
N ASN A 48 -10.73 -5.08 -9.76
CA ASN A 48 -9.89 -5.56 -10.85
C ASN A 48 -8.73 -6.43 -10.33
N LEU A 49 -9.07 -7.50 -9.61
CA LEU A 49 -8.07 -8.38 -9.00
C LEU A 49 -7.06 -8.92 -10.00
N ASP A 50 -7.53 -9.31 -11.19
CA ASP A 50 -6.64 -9.88 -12.20
C ASP A 50 -5.58 -8.89 -12.68
N GLU A 51 -5.96 -7.62 -12.78
CA GLU A 51 -5.02 -6.56 -13.17
C GLU A 51 -4.13 -6.14 -12.01
N PHE A 52 -4.67 -6.20 -10.80
CA PHE A 52 -3.90 -5.82 -9.62
C PHE A 52 -2.81 -6.84 -9.31
N PHE A 53 -3.09 -8.13 -9.51
CA PHE A 53 -2.11 -9.21 -9.35
C PHE A 53 -1.54 -9.58 -10.71
N LEU A 54 -0.41 -8.99 -11.06
CA LEU A 54 0.22 -9.18 -12.35
C LEU A 54 0.89 -10.54 -12.46
N ASP A 55 0.90 -11.11 -13.68
CA ASP A 55 1.57 -12.39 -13.94
C ASP A 55 3.07 -12.31 -13.71
N SER A 56 3.64 -11.10 -13.76
CA SER A 56 5.06 -10.91 -13.50
C SER A 56 5.42 -11.02 -12.01
N GLU A 57 4.43 -11.17 -11.16
CA GLU A 57 4.62 -11.26 -9.71
C GLU A 57 3.97 -12.54 -9.15
N PRO A 58 4.39 -13.72 -9.63
CA PRO A 58 3.69 -14.97 -9.31
C PRO A 58 3.76 -15.38 -7.85
N GLU A 59 4.75 -14.94 -7.11
CA GLU A 59 4.90 -15.29 -5.69
C GLU A 59 4.02 -14.46 -4.76
N VAL A 60 3.45 -13.36 -5.25
CA VAL A 60 2.58 -12.53 -4.43
C VAL A 60 1.20 -13.15 -4.31
N THR A 61 0.78 -13.48 -3.10
CA THR A 61 -0.53 -14.05 -2.83
C THR A 61 -1.50 -13.06 -2.24
N TYR A 62 -1.00 -12.01 -1.57
CA TYR A 62 -1.83 -10.91 -1.15
C TYR A 62 -1.02 -9.62 -1.06
N TRP A 63 -1.72 -8.49 -1.15
CA TRP A 63 -1.12 -7.17 -1.01
C TRP A 63 -1.62 -6.53 0.28
N HIS A 64 -0.70 -6.04 1.07
CA HIS A 64 -1.02 -5.25 2.27
C HIS A 64 -0.90 -3.79 1.88
N ILE A 65 -2.03 -3.09 1.81
CA ILE A 65 -2.08 -1.67 1.45
C ILE A 65 -2.27 -0.86 2.72
N GLN A 66 -1.45 0.17 2.90
CA GLN A 66 -1.54 0.98 4.10
C GLN A 66 -1.39 2.47 3.82
N LEU A 67 -1.98 3.26 4.70
CA LEU A 67 -1.86 4.71 4.72
C LEU A 67 -1.01 5.07 5.92
N GLU A 68 0.14 5.69 5.69
CA GLU A 68 1.12 6.01 6.71
C GLU A 68 1.23 7.51 6.92
N LYS A 69 1.40 7.89 8.19
CA LYS A 69 1.78 9.25 8.55
C LYS A 69 3.28 9.24 8.79
N CYS A 70 4.01 10.08 8.08
CA CYS A 70 5.47 10.08 8.13
C CYS A 70 6.03 11.45 8.45
N GLU A 71 7.21 11.45 9.08
CA GLU A 71 8.01 12.65 9.26
C GLU A 71 9.08 12.67 8.18
N GLU A 72 9.11 13.75 7.41
CA GLU A 72 10.10 13.93 6.38
C GLU A 72 11.13 14.97 6.84
N THR A 73 12.39 14.58 6.84
CA THR A 73 13.51 15.48 7.12
C THR A 73 14.37 15.58 5.88
N LYS A 74 15.45 16.34 5.93
CA LYS A 74 16.35 16.52 4.78
C LYS A 74 17.00 15.22 4.33
N SER A 75 17.18 14.27 5.23
CA SER A 75 17.95 13.06 4.94
C SER A 75 17.15 11.78 5.00
N GLU A 76 15.94 11.79 5.57
CA GLU A 76 15.19 10.55 5.72
C GLU A 76 13.69 10.77 5.88
N ILE A 77 12.95 9.68 5.68
CA ILE A 77 11.52 9.63 5.85
C ILE A 77 11.23 8.51 6.84
N ASN A 78 10.56 8.85 7.95
CA ASN A 78 10.25 7.88 8.99
C ASN A 78 8.75 7.76 9.19
N CYS A 79 8.23 6.53 9.06
CA CYS A 79 6.85 6.27 9.38
C CYS A 79 6.65 6.35 10.89
N ILE A 80 5.74 7.20 11.32
CA ILE A 80 5.45 7.40 12.76
C ILE A 80 4.11 6.82 13.17
N ASP A 81 3.22 6.54 12.21
CA ASP A 81 1.92 5.94 12.51
C ASP A 81 1.34 5.32 11.24
N VAL A 82 0.59 4.23 11.40
CA VAL A 82 -0.20 3.65 10.31
C VAL A 82 -1.66 3.99 10.62
N LEU A 83 -2.26 4.81 9.77
CA LEU A 83 -3.61 5.34 10.00
C LEU A 83 -4.71 4.41 9.49
N ASP A 84 -4.40 3.60 8.46
CA ASP A 84 -5.35 2.65 7.92
C ASP A 84 -4.59 1.57 7.16
N GLU A 85 -5.16 0.37 7.07
CA GLU A 85 -4.51 -0.74 6.38
C GLU A 85 -5.53 -1.81 6.03
N ILE A 86 -5.25 -2.56 4.95
CA ILE A 86 -6.11 -3.66 4.51
C ILE A 86 -5.28 -4.67 3.70
N ASP A 87 -5.67 -5.93 3.77
CA ASP A 87 -5.08 -6.99 2.96
C ASP A 87 -6.01 -7.33 1.80
N ILE A 88 -5.45 -7.35 0.59
CA ILE A 88 -6.18 -7.72 -0.62
C ILE A 88 -5.64 -9.07 -1.08
N CYS A 89 -6.46 -10.11 -1.01
CA CYS A 89 -6.05 -11.47 -1.34
C CYS A 89 -6.32 -11.80 -2.80
N LYS A 90 -5.39 -12.54 -3.39
CA LYS A 90 -5.44 -12.90 -4.81
C LYS A 90 -6.62 -13.80 -5.14
N GLU A 91 -6.97 -14.70 -4.26
CA GLU A 91 -8.04 -15.64 -4.49
C GLU A 91 -9.23 -15.44 -3.59
N GLU A 92 -10.38 -15.38 -4.24
CA GLU A 92 -11.67 -15.33 -3.59
C GLU A 92 -12.27 -16.73 -3.68
N LEU A 93 -12.13 -17.49 -2.66
CA LEU A 93 -12.68 -18.85 -2.67
C LEU A 93 -13.88 -18.99 -1.78
#